data_b2e6c2e0c74eab58148eda1a635f83d2
#
_entry.id   b2e6c2e0c74eab58148eda1a635f83d2
#
_cell.length_a   1.000
_cell.length_b   1.000
_cell.length_c   1.000
_cell.angle_alpha   90.00
_cell.angle_beta   90.00
_cell.angle_gamma   90.00
#
_symmetry.space_group_name_H-M   'P 1'
#
loop_
_entity.id
_entity.type
_entity.pdbx_description
1 polymer ?
#
loop_
_entity_poly.entity_id
_entity_poly.type
_entity_poly.pdbx_seq_one_letter_code
_entity_poly.pdbx_strand_id
1 'polypeptide(L)'
;MADNGSLLDGTVIKTRLDRKATNISVLAAVGVRRDGQKVLLSIKSEADQKRRQWRVFPLNGGESKAAWAEFLADLDARGLKRPEFVIIDGAPGLEAALVALWGEELPIQRCTVHKHRNLLGHAPKHMHDELTEDYRDMIYADTAAEIETRRKAFLRKWRLKCRAVADSLEEAGERLFTFTRLDPSQWKSARTTNAIERLNEEFRRRIKTQTVLPCAETVPMLLWALMASGQIQMRKVDGWETLAQPIAPISLDLAA
;
A
#
# COMPACT_ATOMS: atom_id res chain seq x y z
N MET A 1 20.15 6.67 7.22
CA MET A 1 19.30 5.81 8.06
C MET A 1 18.82 4.67 7.17
N ALA A 2 19.02 3.42 7.56
CA ALA A 2 18.53 2.28 6.79
C ALA A 2 17.08 2.04 7.23
N ASP A 3 16.12 2.30 6.34
CA ASP A 3 14.72 1.95 6.54
C ASP A 3 14.51 0.53 6.03
N ASN A 4 14.09 -0.38 6.93
CA ASN A 4 13.92 -1.80 6.58
C ASN A 4 12.65 -2.07 5.76
N GLY A 5 11.64 -1.20 5.82
CA GLY A 5 10.40 -1.37 5.08
C GLY A 5 9.71 -0.05 4.79
N SER A 6 8.94 0.00 3.72
CA SER A 6 8.16 1.18 3.34
C SER A 6 6.73 0.79 3.00
N LEU A 7 5.77 1.61 3.45
CA LEU A 7 4.37 1.54 3.06
C LEU A 7 4.08 2.72 2.14
N LEU A 8 3.45 2.45 1.01
CA LEU A 8 3.10 3.45 0.01
C LEU A 8 1.61 3.38 -0.30
N ASP A 9 0.96 4.53 -0.32
CA ASP A 9 -0.49 4.63 -0.57
C ASP A 9 -0.86 6.03 -1.07
N GLY A 10 -1.98 6.12 -1.80
CA GLY A 10 -2.59 7.35 -2.23
C GLY A 10 -3.89 7.64 -1.47
N THR A 11 -4.22 8.90 -1.28
CA THR A 11 -5.51 9.33 -0.71
C THR A 11 -6.04 10.58 -1.42
N VAL A 12 -7.36 10.79 -1.38
CA VAL A 12 -8.01 11.95 -2.00
C VAL A 12 -8.51 12.91 -0.92
N ILE A 13 -8.16 14.19 -1.07
CA ILE A 13 -8.55 15.26 -0.15
C ILE A 13 -9.15 16.44 -0.94
N LYS A 14 -10.22 17.04 -0.39
CA LYS A 14 -10.82 18.26 -0.95
C LYS A 14 -10.00 19.49 -0.61
N THR A 15 -9.57 20.21 -1.62
CA THR A 15 -8.87 21.49 -1.48
C THR A 15 -9.49 22.54 -2.39
N ARG A 16 -9.18 23.79 -2.13
CA ARG A 16 -9.60 24.91 -3.00
C ARG A 16 -8.53 25.16 -4.05
N LEU A 17 -8.85 24.91 -5.32
CA LEU A 17 -8.04 25.26 -6.48
C LEU A 17 -8.86 26.24 -7.34
N ASP A 18 -8.26 27.39 -7.68
CA ASP A 18 -8.89 28.43 -8.53
C ASP A 18 -10.32 28.78 -8.07
N ARG A 19 -10.51 28.97 -6.76
CA ARG A 19 -11.79 29.27 -6.07
C ARG A 19 -12.84 28.15 -6.12
N LYS A 20 -12.51 26.95 -6.66
CA LYS A 20 -13.40 25.80 -6.69
C LYS A 20 -12.95 24.72 -5.71
N ALA A 21 -13.89 24.04 -5.07
CA ALA A 21 -13.60 22.85 -4.27
C ALA A 21 -13.27 21.69 -5.20
N THR A 22 -12.04 21.20 -5.17
CA THR A 22 -11.51 20.16 -6.06
C THR A 22 -10.95 19.02 -5.23
N ASN A 23 -11.19 17.78 -5.66
CA ASN A 23 -10.52 16.63 -5.10
C ASN A 23 -9.12 16.53 -5.70
N ILE A 24 -8.11 16.44 -4.83
CA ILE A 24 -6.73 16.18 -5.24
C ILE A 24 -6.25 14.86 -4.66
N SER A 25 -5.47 14.13 -5.42
CA SER A 25 -4.77 12.95 -4.92
C SER A 25 -3.54 13.38 -4.13
N VAL A 26 -3.29 12.64 -3.06
CA VAL A 26 -2.15 12.84 -2.17
C VAL A 26 -1.42 11.52 -2.05
N LEU A 27 -0.17 11.50 -2.46
CA LEU A 27 0.71 10.35 -2.35
C LEU A 27 1.46 10.42 -1.02
N ALA A 28 1.54 9.33 -0.29
CA ALA A 28 2.23 9.26 0.97
C ALA A 28 3.18 8.05 1.03
N ALA A 29 4.33 8.24 1.67
CA ALA A 29 5.28 7.17 1.98
C ALA A 29 5.57 7.15 3.47
N VAL A 30 5.42 5.98 4.07
CA VAL A 30 5.75 5.72 5.48
C VAL A 30 6.86 4.67 5.52
N GLY A 31 7.99 5.01 6.13
CA GLY A 31 9.09 4.09 6.38
C GLY A 31 8.96 3.41 7.73
N VAL A 32 9.60 2.25 7.86
CA VAL A 32 9.74 1.52 9.12
C VAL A 32 11.23 1.45 9.47
N ARG A 33 11.60 2.00 10.63
CA ARG A 33 12.96 1.92 11.15
C ARG A 33 13.25 0.54 11.75
N ARG A 34 14.52 0.24 11.96
CA ARG A 34 14.97 -1.02 12.61
C ARG A 34 14.41 -1.21 14.03
N ASP A 35 14.07 -0.12 14.73
CA ASP A 35 13.43 -0.16 16.04
C ASP A 35 11.91 -0.38 15.97
N GLY A 36 11.37 -0.62 14.78
CA GLY A 36 9.94 -0.84 14.52
C GLY A 36 9.11 0.44 14.43
N GLN A 37 9.69 1.62 14.65
CA GLN A 37 8.98 2.88 14.55
C GLN A 37 8.64 3.21 13.10
N LYS A 38 7.40 3.65 12.89
CA LYS A 38 6.95 4.19 11.60
C LYS A 38 7.25 5.68 11.52
N VAL A 39 7.78 6.11 10.38
CA VAL A 39 8.10 7.52 10.11
C VAL A 39 7.51 7.94 8.78
N LEU A 40 6.96 9.15 8.72
CA LEU A 40 6.52 9.73 7.46
C LEU A 40 7.75 10.15 6.65
N LEU A 41 7.98 9.53 5.50
CA LEU A 41 9.11 9.82 4.61
C LEU A 41 8.79 10.98 3.67
N SER A 42 7.62 10.97 3.09
CA SER A 42 7.13 12.03 2.20
C SER A 42 5.62 12.04 2.11
N ILE A 43 5.13 13.21 1.74
CA ILE A 43 3.75 13.42 1.31
C ILE A 43 3.76 14.46 0.19
N LYS A 44 3.06 14.19 -0.92
CA LYS A 44 3.02 15.05 -2.10
C LYS A 44 1.59 15.14 -2.63
N SER A 45 1.16 16.32 -3.01
CA SER A 45 -0.14 16.52 -3.67
C SER A 45 0.03 16.63 -5.18
N GLU A 46 -0.93 16.14 -5.96
CA GLU A 46 -0.92 16.29 -7.42
C GLU A 46 -0.92 17.75 -7.89
N ALA A 47 -1.42 18.66 -7.08
CA ALA A 47 -1.41 20.08 -7.38
C ALA A 47 0.01 20.67 -7.48
N ASP A 48 0.98 20.11 -6.76
CA ASP A 48 2.39 20.52 -6.82
C ASP A 48 3.03 20.17 -8.16
N GLN A 49 2.56 19.11 -8.82
CA GLN A 49 3.04 18.71 -10.14
C GLN A 49 2.56 19.65 -11.25
N LYS A 50 1.33 20.17 -11.15
CA LYS A 50 0.75 21.05 -12.17
C LYS A 50 1.36 22.45 -12.20
N ARG A 51 1.94 22.95 -11.11
CA ARG A 51 2.59 24.26 -11.05
C ARG A 51 3.95 24.34 -11.74
N ARG A 52 4.66 23.20 -11.92
CA ARG A 52 5.98 23.17 -12.56
C ARG A 52 5.94 23.05 -14.10
N GLN A 53 4.77 22.76 -14.70
CA GLN A 53 4.62 22.68 -16.15
C GLN A 53 3.34 23.37 -16.62
N TRP A 54 3.50 24.47 -17.32
CA TRP A 54 2.49 25.13 -18.14
C TRP A 54 2.15 24.27 -19.37
N ARG A 55 1.54 23.10 -19.18
CA ARG A 55 0.87 22.33 -20.25
C ARG A 55 -0.37 21.69 -19.68
N VAL A 56 -1.51 22.17 -20.17
CA VAL A 56 -2.83 21.63 -19.90
C VAL A 56 -2.97 20.28 -20.59
N PHE A 57 -2.96 19.18 -19.80
CA PHE A 57 -3.59 17.94 -20.20
C PHE A 57 -4.47 17.46 -19.05
N PRO A 58 -5.74 17.11 -19.30
CA PRO A 58 -6.59 16.51 -18.29
C PRO A 58 -6.10 15.07 -18.05
N LEU A 59 -5.43 14.85 -16.94
CA LEU A 59 -5.11 13.49 -16.48
C LEU A 59 -6.31 12.95 -15.70
N ASN A 60 -7.10 12.14 -16.34
CA ASN A 60 -8.03 11.23 -15.68
C ASN A 60 -7.20 10.11 -15.04
N GLY A 61 -7.03 10.15 -13.72
CA GLY A 61 -6.40 9.07 -12.95
C GLY A 61 -5.27 9.52 -12.04
N GLY A 62 -5.59 9.76 -10.77
CA GLY A 62 -4.71 10.35 -9.75
C GLY A 62 -3.50 9.54 -9.29
N GLU A 63 -3.24 8.34 -9.76
CA GLU A 63 -2.13 7.47 -9.34
C GLU A 63 -1.41 6.86 -10.53
N SER A 64 -0.98 7.72 -11.44
CA SER A 64 -0.27 7.27 -12.64
C SER A 64 1.15 6.79 -12.31
N LYS A 65 1.68 5.86 -13.14
CA LYS A 65 3.09 5.43 -13.07
C LYS A 65 4.05 6.62 -13.05
N ALA A 66 3.77 7.68 -13.83
CA ALA A 66 4.62 8.87 -13.91
C ALA A 66 4.62 9.67 -12.59
N ALA A 67 3.47 9.82 -11.94
CA ALA A 67 3.35 10.50 -10.65
C ALA A 67 4.14 9.75 -9.56
N TRP A 68 4.01 8.43 -9.51
CA TRP A 68 4.77 7.60 -8.59
C TRP A 68 6.26 7.61 -8.89
N ALA A 69 6.67 7.55 -10.15
CA ALA A 69 8.09 7.62 -10.53
C ALA A 69 8.73 8.95 -10.09
N GLU A 70 8.05 10.08 -10.28
CA GLU A 70 8.54 11.38 -9.81
C GLU A 70 8.59 11.46 -8.28
N PHE A 71 7.59 10.91 -7.59
CA PHE A 71 7.56 10.84 -6.13
C PHE A 71 8.71 10.02 -5.55
N LEU A 72 8.97 8.85 -6.13
CA LEU A 72 10.05 7.95 -5.71
C LEU A 72 11.42 8.53 -6.04
N ALA A 73 11.59 9.19 -7.20
CA ALA A 73 12.82 9.87 -7.58
C ALA A 73 13.16 11.03 -6.62
N ASP A 74 12.17 11.77 -6.13
CA ASP A 74 12.36 12.79 -5.10
C ASP A 74 12.83 12.18 -3.77
N LEU A 75 12.27 11.04 -3.36
CA LEU A 75 12.69 10.30 -2.17
C LEU A 75 14.14 9.81 -2.30
N ASP A 76 14.50 9.23 -3.45
CA ASP A 76 15.85 8.75 -3.75
C ASP A 76 16.87 9.90 -3.73
N ALA A 77 16.56 11.03 -4.39
CA ALA A 77 17.39 12.23 -4.40
C ALA A 77 17.61 12.83 -2.99
N ARG A 78 16.67 12.63 -2.08
CA ARG A 78 16.80 13.00 -0.66
C ARG A 78 17.53 11.96 0.20
N GLY A 79 18.03 10.88 -0.42
CA GLY A 79 18.85 9.87 0.22
C GLY A 79 18.09 8.68 0.79
N LEU A 80 16.83 8.45 0.37
CA LEU A 80 16.14 7.21 0.68
C LEU A 80 16.87 6.05 -0.02
N LYS A 81 17.40 5.13 0.75
CA LYS A 81 18.00 3.91 0.21
C LYS A 81 16.93 2.94 -0.24
N ARG A 82 17.30 2.01 -1.14
CA ARG A 82 16.43 0.89 -1.51
C ARG A 82 15.89 0.20 -0.25
N PRO A 83 14.56 0.14 -0.05
CA PRO A 83 13.98 -0.57 1.08
C PRO A 83 14.18 -2.09 0.94
N GLU A 84 14.22 -2.79 2.06
CA GLU A 84 14.32 -4.26 2.07
C GLU A 84 12.97 -4.92 1.75
N PHE A 85 11.85 -4.24 2.04
CA PHE A 85 10.48 -4.73 1.84
C PHE A 85 9.53 -3.56 1.60
N VAL A 86 8.58 -3.71 0.67
CA VAL A 86 7.58 -2.66 0.38
C VAL A 86 6.17 -3.24 0.39
N ILE A 87 5.22 -2.52 0.99
CA ILE A 87 3.80 -2.88 0.98
C ILE A 87 3.04 -1.83 0.17
N ILE A 88 2.26 -2.29 -0.81
CA ILE A 88 1.44 -1.45 -1.69
C ILE A 88 -0.02 -1.93 -1.71
N ASP A 89 -0.93 -1.06 -2.12
CA ASP A 89 -2.35 -1.38 -2.31
C ASP A 89 -2.63 -2.31 -3.51
N GLY A 90 -1.66 -2.42 -4.42
CA GLY A 90 -1.76 -3.20 -5.65
C GLY A 90 -2.05 -2.36 -6.88
N ALA A 91 -1.91 -1.03 -6.80
CA ALA A 91 -1.98 -0.15 -7.97
C ALA A 91 -0.83 -0.45 -8.95
N PRO A 92 -1.13 -0.80 -10.22
CA PRO A 92 -0.11 -1.23 -11.18
C PRO A 92 0.90 -0.12 -11.53
N GLY A 93 0.47 1.14 -11.44
CA GLY A 93 1.35 2.29 -11.67
C GLY A 93 2.45 2.43 -10.62
N LEU A 94 2.11 2.21 -9.34
CA LEU A 94 3.07 2.23 -8.23
C LEU A 94 4.05 1.05 -8.34
N GLU A 95 3.55 -0.14 -8.58
CA GLU A 95 4.36 -1.35 -8.72
C GLU A 95 5.40 -1.20 -9.85
N ALA A 96 4.96 -0.73 -11.03
CA ALA A 96 5.84 -0.50 -12.16
C ALA A 96 6.89 0.62 -11.91
N ALA A 97 6.58 1.61 -11.08
CA ALA A 97 7.52 2.66 -10.69
C ALA A 97 8.58 2.14 -9.72
N LEU A 98 8.17 1.31 -8.75
CA LEU A 98 9.08 0.66 -7.78
C LEU A 98 10.09 -0.26 -8.48
N VAL A 99 9.59 -1.11 -9.39
CA VAL A 99 10.43 -2.02 -10.18
C VAL A 99 11.41 -1.24 -11.07
N ALA A 100 10.95 -0.16 -11.70
CA ALA A 100 11.82 0.66 -12.54
C ALA A 100 12.96 1.33 -11.76
N LEU A 101 12.73 1.70 -10.50
CA LEU A 101 13.73 2.38 -9.67
C LEU A 101 14.67 1.39 -8.97
N TRP A 102 14.14 0.31 -8.40
CA TRP A 102 14.89 -0.59 -7.50
C TRP A 102 15.03 -2.03 -8.00
N GLY A 103 14.50 -2.35 -9.19
CA GLY A 103 14.61 -3.66 -9.82
C GLY A 103 13.53 -4.66 -9.39
N GLU A 104 13.43 -5.75 -10.15
CA GLU A 104 12.47 -6.85 -9.92
C GLU A 104 12.71 -7.59 -8.59
N GLU A 105 13.97 -7.60 -8.11
CA GLU A 105 14.37 -8.27 -6.87
C GLU A 105 13.89 -7.58 -5.60
N LEU A 106 13.20 -6.43 -5.72
CA LEU A 106 12.60 -5.76 -4.57
C LEU A 106 11.43 -6.60 -4.05
N PRO A 107 11.45 -7.05 -2.79
CA PRO A 107 10.32 -7.74 -2.19
C PRO A 107 9.11 -6.80 -2.07
N ILE A 108 8.13 -6.97 -2.94
CA ILE A 108 6.89 -6.18 -2.95
C ILE A 108 5.74 -7.06 -2.44
N GLN A 109 5.04 -6.58 -1.43
CA GLN A 109 3.80 -7.16 -0.91
C GLN A 109 2.61 -6.35 -1.39
N ARG A 110 1.68 -6.99 -2.07
CA ARG A 110 0.35 -6.41 -2.33
C ARG A 110 -0.56 -6.57 -1.11
N CYS A 111 -1.25 -5.52 -0.71
CA CYS A 111 -2.14 -5.50 0.44
C CYS A 111 -3.23 -6.57 0.32
N THR A 112 -3.28 -7.48 1.29
CA THR A 112 -4.26 -8.57 1.31
C THR A 112 -5.70 -8.06 1.50
N VAL A 113 -5.89 -6.94 2.19
CA VAL A 113 -7.22 -6.32 2.38
C VAL A 113 -7.74 -5.71 1.08
N HIS A 114 -6.89 -4.99 0.33
CA HIS A 114 -7.27 -4.45 -0.98
C HIS A 114 -7.57 -5.58 -1.97
N LYS A 115 -6.77 -6.64 -1.97
CA LYS A 115 -7.04 -7.81 -2.82
C LYS A 115 -8.36 -8.49 -2.47
N HIS A 116 -8.67 -8.66 -1.18
CA HIS A 116 -9.98 -9.18 -0.77
C HIS A 116 -11.14 -8.33 -1.30
N ARG A 117 -11.07 -7.00 -1.15
CA ARG A 117 -12.10 -6.09 -1.70
C ARG A 117 -12.23 -6.22 -3.22
N ASN A 118 -11.11 -6.37 -3.91
CA ASN A 118 -11.09 -6.59 -5.36
C ASN A 118 -11.76 -7.91 -5.73
N LEU A 119 -11.48 -9.02 -5.03
CA LEU A 119 -12.12 -10.31 -5.27
C LEU A 119 -13.64 -10.26 -5.07
N LEU A 120 -14.11 -9.56 -4.02
CA LEU A 120 -15.55 -9.33 -3.81
C LEU A 120 -16.20 -8.58 -4.97
N GLY A 121 -15.47 -7.66 -5.62
CA GLY A 121 -15.95 -6.96 -6.82
C GLY A 121 -16.15 -7.87 -8.04
N HIS A 122 -15.48 -9.03 -8.08
CA HIS A 122 -15.62 -10.04 -9.15
C HIS A 122 -16.71 -11.08 -8.86
N ALA A 123 -17.18 -11.19 -7.61
CA ALA A 123 -18.15 -12.19 -7.19
C ALA A 123 -19.57 -11.60 -7.05
N PRO A 124 -20.63 -12.35 -7.38
CA PRO A 124 -22.00 -12.00 -7.02
C PRO A 124 -22.17 -11.86 -5.50
N LYS A 125 -23.03 -10.94 -5.06
CA LYS A 125 -23.23 -10.65 -3.63
C LYS A 125 -23.55 -11.87 -2.76
N HIS A 126 -24.31 -12.83 -3.27
CA HIS A 126 -24.69 -14.04 -2.53
C HIS A 126 -23.50 -14.98 -2.26
N MET A 127 -22.35 -14.78 -2.90
CA MET A 127 -21.10 -15.55 -2.68
C MET A 127 -20.11 -14.81 -1.76
N HIS A 128 -20.39 -13.58 -1.33
CA HIS A 128 -19.42 -12.76 -0.61
C HIS A 128 -19.02 -13.34 0.74
N ASP A 129 -19.95 -13.95 1.48
CA ASP A 129 -19.67 -14.52 2.80
C ASP A 129 -18.74 -15.74 2.64
N GLU A 130 -19.07 -16.66 1.74
CA GLU A 130 -18.24 -17.83 1.44
C GLU A 130 -16.86 -17.44 0.91
N LEU A 131 -16.80 -16.45 0.00
CA LEU A 131 -15.54 -15.94 -0.51
C LEU A 131 -14.67 -15.32 0.58
N THR A 132 -15.28 -14.58 1.48
CA THR A 132 -14.60 -13.95 2.60
C THR A 132 -14.02 -14.99 3.56
N GLU A 133 -14.78 -16.04 3.85
CA GLU A 133 -14.36 -17.13 4.72
C GLU A 133 -13.18 -17.89 4.11
N ASP A 134 -13.31 -18.38 2.88
CA ASP A 134 -12.24 -19.07 2.16
C ASP A 134 -10.96 -18.24 2.04
N TYR A 135 -11.11 -16.94 1.72
CA TYR A 135 -9.97 -16.03 1.59
C TYR A 135 -9.26 -15.81 2.92
N ARG A 136 -10.04 -15.61 4.00
CA ARG A 136 -9.48 -15.45 5.35
C ARG A 136 -8.78 -16.71 5.81
N ASP A 137 -9.39 -17.86 5.60
CA ASP A 137 -8.80 -19.15 5.94
C ASP A 137 -7.43 -19.31 5.28
N MET A 138 -7.30 -18.95 4.00
CA MET A 138 -6.03 -18.97 3.28
C MET A 138 -5.00 -17.99 3.83
N ILE A 139 -5.35 -16.69 3.93
CA ILE A 139 -4.39 -15.61 4.25
C ILE A 139 -3.94 -15.63 5.71
N TYR A 140 -4.78 -16.16 6.63
CA TYR A 140 -4.51 -16.16 8.06
C TYR A 140 -4.04 -17.52 8.58
N ALA A 141 -3.68 -18.46 7.71
CA ALA A 141 -3.05 -19.71 8.11
C ALA A 141 -1.69 -19.46 8.81
N ASP A 142 -1.32 -20.35 9.70
CA ASP A 142 -0.19 -20.16 10.62
C ASP A 142 1.17 -20.39 9.97
N THR A 143 1.22 -21.14 8.87
CA THR A 143 2.46 -21.48 8.16
C THR A 143 2.37 -21.20 6.66
N ALA A 144 3.52 -20.95 6.02
CA ALA A 144 3.60 -20.77 4.58
C ALA A 144 3.10 -22.02 3.81
N ALA A 145 3.37 -23.22 4.32
CA ALA A 145 2.92 -24.49 3.73
C ALA A 145 1.39 -24.63 3.77
N GLU A 146 0.76 -24.21 4.86
CA GLU A 146 -0.70 -24.19 4.96
C GLU A 146 -1.31 -23.15 4.03
N ILE A 147 -0.74 -21.94 3.96
CA ILE A 147 -1.15 -20.91 3.02
C ILE A 147 -1.16 -21.44 1.60
N GLU A 148 -0.09 -22.14 1.20
CA GLU A 148 0.01 -22.72 -0.14
C GLU A 148 -1.04 -23.81 -0.38
N THR A 149 -1.25 -24.69 0.58
CA THR A 149 -2.26 -25.76 0.49
C THR A 149 -3.66 -25.15 0.33
N ARG A 150 -3.98 -24.15 1.13
CA ARG A 150 -5.28 -23.47 1.10
C ARG A 150 -5.45 -22.60 -0.16
N ARG A 151 -4.35 -22.01 -0.67
CA ARG A 151 -4.34 -21.30 -1.97
C ARG A 151 -4.74 -22.25 -3.11
N LYS A 152 -4.13 -23.42 -3.18
CA LYS A 152 -4.47 -24.44 -4.20
C LYS A 152 -5.94 -24.88 -4.08
N ALA A 153 -6.43 -25.06 -2.87
CA ALA A 153 -7.83 -25.42 -2.61
C ALA A 153 -8.79 -24.29 -3.03
N PHE A 154 -8.45 -23.03 -2.67
CA PHE A 154 -9.19 -21.83 -3.08
C PHE A 154 -9.31 -21.73 -4.60
N LEU A 155 -8.19 -21.81 -5.31
CA LEU A 155 -8.17 -21.71 -6.77
C LEU A 155 -9.01 -22.81 -7.42
N ARG A 156 -8.86 -24.07 -6.96
CA ARG A 156 -9.65 -25.20 -7.47
C ARG A 156 -11.16 -24.98 -7.29
N LYS A 157 -11.58 -24.52 -6.11
CA LYS A 157 -12.98 -24.23 -5.80
C LYS A 157 -13.53 -23.09 -6.66
N TRP A 158 -12.80 -21.97 -6.70
CA TRP A 158 -13.30 -20.74 -7.32
C TRP A 158 -13.19 -20.75 -8.85
N ARG A 159 -12.29 -21.52 -9.44
CA ARG A 159 -12.29 -21.78 -10.89
C ARG A 159 -13.61 -22.41 -11.38
N LEU A 160 -14.27 -23.21 -10.53
CA LEU A 160 -15.54 -23.83 -10.83
C LEU A 160 -16.75 -22.94 -10.49
N LYS A 161 -16.68 -22.19 -9.37
CA LYS A 161 -17.81 -21.38 -8.89
C LYS A 161 -17.86 -19.99 -9.53
N CYS A 162 -16.73 -19.32 -9.64
CA CYS A 162 -16.59 -17.98 -10.22
C CYS A 162 -15.16 -17.77 -10.73
N ARG A 163 -14.95 -18.07 -12.01
CA ARG A 163 -13.64 -18.04 -12.65
C ARG A 163 -12.95 -16.68 -12.50
N ALA A 164 -13.68 -15.56 -12.58
CA ALA A 164 -13.12 -14.22 -12.43
C ALA A 164 -12.45 -13.99 -11.06
N VAL A 165 -12.94 -14.64 -10.00
CA VAL A 165 -12.31 -14.61 -8.68
C VAL A 165 -10.98 -15.37 -8.69
N ALA A 166 -10.94 -16.55 -9.30
CA ALA A 166 -9.71 -17.33 -9.40
C ALA A 166 -8.66 -16.61 -10.26
N ASP A 167 -9.05 -16.14 -11.45
CA ASP A 167 -8.17 -15.41 -12.36
C ASP A 167 -7.60 -14.14 -11.68
N SER A 168 -8.42 -13.43 -10.90
CA SER A 168 -7.98 -12.26 -10.13
C SER A 168 -7.00 -12.63 -9.01
N LEU A 169 -7.18 -13.76 -8.33
CA LEU A 169 -6.19 -14.20 -7.32
C LEU A 169 -4.87 -14.59 -7.99
N GLU A 170 -4.91 -15.30 -9.10
CA GLU A 170 -3.73 -15.70 -9.88
C GLU A 170 -2.95 -14.51 -10.41
N GLU A 171 -3.65 -13.45 -10.87
CA GLU A 171 -3.02 -12.19 -11.31
C GLU A 171 -2.16 -11.56 -10.21
N ALA A 172 -2.58 -11.64 -8.95
CA ALA A 172 -1.79 -11.11 -7.83
C ALA A 172 -0.47 -11.85 -7.62
N GLY A 173 -0.39 -13.11 -8.02
CA GLY A 173 0.83 -13.92 -8.02
C GLY A 173 1.50 -13.99 -6.65
N GLU A 174 2.82 -14.11 -6.67
CA GLU A 174 3.69 -14.17 -5.48
C GLU A 174 3.58 -12.93 -4.60
N ARG A 175 3.34 -11.78 -5.21
CA ARG A 175 3.32 -10.49 -4.51
C ARG A 175 2.21 -10.36 -3.47
N LEU A 176 1.21 -11.23 -3.50
CA LEU A 176 0.20 -11.32 -2.44
C LEU A 176 0.71 -12.06 -1.19
N PHE A 177 1.72 -12.89 -1.36
CA PHE A 177 2.24 -13.79 -0.34
C PHE A 177 3.70 -13.48 0.06
N THR A 178 4.27 -12.38 -0.39
CA THR A 178 5.65 -11.99 -0.09
C THR A 178 5.91 -11.88 1.42
N PHE A 179 4.87 -11.56 2.22
CA PHE A 179 4.96 -11.50 3.67
C PHE A 179 5.40 -12.83 4.32
N THR A 180 5.14 -13.98 3.67
CA THR A 180 5.55 -15.30 4.19
C THR A 180 7.05 -15.51 4.22
N ARG A 181 7.82 -14.65 3.53
CA ARG A 181 9.28 -14.63 3.54
C ARG A 181 9.86 -13.99 4.80
N LEU A 182 9.04 -13.32 5.60
CA LEU A 182 9.39 -12.68 6.85
C LEU A 182 9.14 -13.62 8.03
N ASP A 183 9.71 -13.28 9.18
CA ASP A 183 9.38 -13.99 10.42
C ASP A 183 7.86 -13.92 10.70
N PRO A 184 7.22 -15.02 11.14
CA PRO A 184 5.78 -15.05 11.39
C PRO A 184 5.26 -13.94 12.34
N SER A 185 6.08 -13.47 13.27
CA SER A 185 5.73 -12.37 14.18
C SER A 185 5.46 -11.04 13.43
N GLN A 186 6.04 -10.86 12.24
CA GLN A 186 5.87 -9.67 11.39
C GLN A 186 4.65 -9.76 10.45
N TRP A 187 4.11 -10.95 10.18
CA TRP A 187 3.09 -11.19 9.16
C TRP A 187 1.87 -10.28 9.29
N LYS A 188 1.42 -10.03 10.51
CA LYS A 188 0.26 -9.18 10.78
C LYS A 188 0.45 -7.75 10.28
N SER A 189 1.63 -7.18 10.47
CA SER A 189 1.97 -5.83 10.00
C SER A 189 2.37 -5.80 8.53
N ALA A 190 3.00 -6.88 8.02
CA ALA A 190 3.60 -6.91 6.69
C ALA A 190 2.60 -7.17 5.55
N ARG A 191 1.46 -7.80 5.83
CA ARG A 191 0.49 -8.18 4.78
C ARG A 191 -0.53 -7.11 4.40
N THR A 192 -0.53 -5.94 5.07
CA THR A 192 -1.56 -4.90 4.82
C THR A 192 -0.99 -3.49 4.85
N THR A 193 -1.66 -2.57 4.12
CA THR A 193 -1.42 -1.13 4.18
C THR A 193 -2.18 -0.42 5.31
N ASN A 194 -2.80 -1.16 6.22
CA ASN A 194 -3.66 -0.61 7.29
C ASN A 194 -3.00 0.50 8.11
N ALA A 195 -1.68 0.51 8.23
CA ALA A 195 -0.98 1.55 8.99
C ALA A 195 -1.09 2.92 8.32
N ILE A 196 -0.95 2.98 7.00
CA ILE A 196 -1.07 4.23 6.24
C ILE A 196 -2.55 4.61 6.01
N GLU A 197 -3.46 3.62 5.84
CA GLU A 197 -4.90 3.87 5.82
C GLU A 197 -5.36 4.52 7.12
N ARG A 198 -4.92 3.99 8.27
CA ARG A 198 -5.22 4.58 9.59
C ARG A 198 -4.64 5.98 9.76
N LEU A 199 -3.44 6.23 9.23
CA LEU A 199 -2.86 7.58 9.21
C LEU A 199 -3.76 8.55 8.42
N ASN A 200 -4.24 8.14 7.25
CA ASN A 200 -5.15 8.92 6.42
C ASN A 200 -6.50 9.17 7.11
N GLU A 201 -7.05 8.18 7.83
CA GLU A 201 -8.27 8.33 8.63
C GLU A 201 -8.09 9.33 9.77
N GLU A 202 -6.99 9.25 10.51
CA GLU A 202 -6.66 10.17 11.59
C GLU A 202 -6.50 11.61 11.07
N PHE A 203 -5.87 11.77 9.91
CA PHE A 203 -5.76 13.07 9.26
C PHE A 203 -7.14 13.62 8.86
N ARG A 204 -7.97 12.83 8.18
CA ARG A 204 -9.34 13.23 7.80
C ARG A 204 -10.19 13.59 9.03
N ARG A 205 -10.05 12.85 10.13
CA ARG A 205 -10.77 13.14 11.38
C ARG A 205 -10.43 14.52 11.93
N ARG A 206 -9.16 14.92 11.88
CA ARG A 206 -8.70 16.22 12.40
C ARG A 206 -9.06 17.39 11.52
N ILE A 207 -9.17 17.18 10.21
CA ILE A 207 -9.58 18.23 9.28
C ILE A 207 -11.10 18.25 9.03
N LYS A 208 -11.86 17.39 9.71
CA LYS A 208 -13.31 17.24 9.47
C LYS A 208 -14.11 18.54 9.61
N THR A 209 -13.69 19.44 10.48
CA THR A 209 -14.31 20.76 10.68
C THR A 209 -14.03 21.72 9.52
N GLN A 210 -12.99 21.44 8.73
CA GLN A 210 -12.66 22.20 7.53
C GLN A 210 -13.09 21.36 6.33
N THR A 211 -14.28 21.59 5.82
CA THR A 211 -14.85 20.82 4.70
C THR A 211 -14.01 20.92 3.42
N VAL A 212 -13.28 22.03 3.25
CA VAL A 212 -12.39 22.30 2.11
C VAL A 212 -11.14 23.02 2.62
N LEU A 213 -9.96 22.47 2.39
CA LEU A 213 -8.70 23.14 2.72
C LEU A 213 -8.43 24.32 1.77
N PRO A 214 -7.79 25.40 2.24
CA PRO A 214 -7.65 26.65 1.48
C PRO A 214 -6.81 26.50 0.19
N CYS A 215 -5.79 25.62 0.21
CA CYS A 215 -4.95 25.34 -0.95
C CYS A 215 -4.32 23.94 -0.82
N ALA A 216 -3.73 23.45 -1.91
CA ALA A 216 -3.14 22.10 -1.97
C ALA A 216 -1.93 21.95 -1.05
N GLU A 217 -1.13 23.00 -0.92
CA GLU A 217 0.08 23.02 -0.09
C GLU A 217 -0.25 22.88 1.41
N THR A 218 -1.45 23.27 1.83
CA THR A 218 -1.91 23.10 3.23
C THR A 218 -1.97 21.63 3.63
N VAL A 219 -2.24 20.72 2.70
CA VAL A 219 -2.37 19.28 2.97
C VAL A 219 -1.09 18.68 3.53
N PRO A 220 0.05 18.69 2.82
CA PRO A 220 1.29 18.10 3.32
C PRO A 220 1.81 18.83 4.58
N MET A 221 1.68 20.17 4.63
CA MET A 221 2.09 20.94 5.80
C MET A 221 1.32 20.56 7.06
N LEU A 222 0.00 20.45 6.95
CA LEU A 222 -0.87 20.14 8.09
C LEU A 222 -0.65 18.70 8.57
N LEU A 223 -0.53 17.72 7.68
CA LEU A 223 -0.26 16.34 8.05
C LEU A 223 1.11 16.21 8.71
N TRP A 224 2.12 16.87 8.17
CA TRP A 224 3.45 16.92 8.79
C TRP A 224 3.40 17.54 10.20
N ALA A 225 2.72 18.68 10.37
CA ALA A 225 2.59 19.34 11.66
C ALA A 225 1.88 18.48 12.70
N LEU A 226 0.83 17.75 12.31
CA LEU A 226 0.09 16.83 13.20
C LEU A 226 0.97 15.66 13.67
N MET A 227 1.87 15.18 12.81
CA MET A 227 2.82 14.13 13.17
C MET A 227 3.98 14.68 14.01
N ALA A 228 4.55 15.81 13.62
CA ALA A 228 5.69 16.43 14.31
C ALA A 228 5.31 16.87 15.73
N SER A 229 4.07 17.35 15.95
CA SER A 229 3.54 17.72 17.27
C SER A 229 3.13 16.53 18.14
N GLY A 230 3.20 15.29 17.62
CA GLY A 230 2.76 14.10 18.33
C GLY A 230 1.24 13.92 18.47
N GLN A 231 0.44 14.77 17.81
CA GLN A 231 -1.02 14.62 17.80
C GLN A 231 -1.50 13.39 17.04
N ILE A 232 -0.71 12.95 16.05
CA ILE A 232 -0.87 11.66 15.40
C ILE A 232 0.35 10.81 15.74
N GLN A 233 0.12 9.67 16.38
CA GLN A 233 1.17 8.71 16.73
C GLN A 233 0.90 7.39 16.03
N MET A 234 1.93 6.83 15.40
CA MET A 234 1.89 5.52 14.80
C MET A 234 2.53 4.49 15.74
N ARG A 235 1.81 3.40 16.04
CA ARG A 235 2.36 2.28 16.81
C ARG A 235 3.48 1.60 16.03
N LYS A 236 4.44 1.00 16.75
CA LYS A 236 5.46 0.12 16.17
C LYS A 236 4.81 -0.99 15.34
N VAL A 237 5.56 -1.54 14.40
CA VAL A 237 5.13 -2.75 13.67
C VAL A 237 5.17 -3.97 14.60
N ASP A 238 4.28 -4.94 14.37
CA ASP A 238 4.34 -6.22 15.07
C ASP A 238 5.62 -6.96 14.64
N GLY A 239 6.26 -7.69 15.54
CA GLY A 239 7.49 -8.46 15.26
C GLY A 239 8.72 -7.58 14.98
N TRP A 240 8.75 -6.34 15.43
CA TRP A 240 9.85 -5.39 15.16
C TRP A 240 11.23 -5.90 15.66
N GLU A 241 11.27 -6.76 16.66
CA GLU A 241 12.50 -7.35 17.20
C GLU A 241 13.22 -8.25 16.17
N THR A 242 12.46 -8.80 15.20
CA THR A 242 12.97 -9.67 14.15
C THR A 242 13.27 -8.95 12.82
N LEU A 243 13.11 -7.62 12.76
CA LEU A 243 13.35 -6.83 11.53
C LEU A 243 14.80 -6.91 11.00
N ALA A 244 15.76 -7.27 11.84
CA ALA A 244 17.15 -7.44 11.42
C ALA A 244 17.42 -8.79 10.74
N GLN A 245 16.47 -9.72 10.76
CA GLN A 245 16.60 -11.03 10.12
C GLN A 245 16.52 -10.89 8.59
N PRO A 246 17.32 -11.64 7.83
CA PRO A 246 17.26 -11.61 6.38
C PRO A 246 15.90 -12.14 5.87
N ILE A 247 15.42 -11.55 4.79
CA ILE A 247 14.20 -12.01 4.13
C ILE A 247 14.49 -13.35 3.45
N ALA A 248 13.72 -14.38 3.80
CA ALA A 248 13.87 -15.70 3.23
C ALA A 248 13.61 -15.72 1.70
N PRO A 249 14.18 -16.65 0.94
CA PRO A 249 13.78 -16.88 -0.44
C PRO A 249 12.30 -17.30 -0.51
N ILE A 250 11.70 -17.16 -1.70
CA ILE A 250 10.29 -17.58 -1.91
C ILE A 250 10.21 -19.09 -1.75
N SER A 251 9.30 -19.54 -0.89
CA SER A 251 9.07 -20.97 -0.61
C SER A 251 7.76 -21.49 -1.21
N LEU A 252 6.95 -20.62 -1.85
CA LEU A 252 5.67 -21.00 -2.44
C LEU A 252 5.87 -21.49 -3.87
N ASP A 253 5.34 -22.67 -4.17
CA ASP A 253 5.27 -23.19 -5.54
C ASP A 253 4.02 -22.64 -6.23
N LEU A 254 4.20 -21.59 -7.04
CA LEU A 254 3.11 -20.91 -7.76
C LEU A 254 2.85 -21.51 -9.15
N ALA A 255 3.62 -22.53 -9.56
CA ALA A 255 3.55 -23.16 -10.88
C ALA A 255 2.44 -24.24 -10.99
N ALA A 256 1.33 -24.13 -10.28
CA ALA A 256 0.25 -25.14 -10.30
C ALA A 256 -1.08 -24.58 -10.77
#